data_8d73cb85570a2eb579183e240fd8ac63
#
_entry.id   8d73cb85570a2eb579183e240fd8ac63
#
_cell.length_a   1.000
_cell.length_b   1.000
_cell.length_c   1.000
_cell.angle_alpha   90.00
_cell.angle_beta   90.00
_cell.angle_gamma   90.00
#
_symmetry.space_group_name_H-M   'P 1'
#
loop_
_entity.id
_entity.type
_entity.pdbx_description
1 polymer ?
#
loop_
_entity_poly.entity_id
_entity_poly.type
_entity_poly.pdbx_seq_one_letter_code
_entity_poly.pdbx_strand_id
1 'polypeptide(L)'
;MRITCDPAKRLHTLESRGLDMRRANEVFAGVHLTRPDDRFDYGEPRFITAGWLDARVVVFVWTPRGSARRIISMRHCHEREAQRLRPHLTEL
;
A
#
# COMPACT_ATOMS: atom_id res chain seq x y z
N MET A 1 4.46 13.50 -1.63
CA MET A 1 3.54 13.23 -2.74
C MET A 1 2.13 13.05 -2.19
N ARG A 2 1.15 13.64 -2.83
CA ARG A 2 -0.22 13.60 -2.34
C ARG A 2 -0.82 12.20 -2.50
N ILE A 3 -1.53 11.73 -1.47
CA ILE A 3 -2.28 10.47 -1.51
C ILE A 3 -3.75 10.79 -1.79
N THR A 4 -4.34 10.07 -2.74
CA THR A 4 -5.77 10.11 -3.02
C THR A 4 -6.35 8.71 -2.98
N CYS A 5 -7.65 8.59 -2.82
CA CYS A 5 -8.36 7.32 -2.87
C CYS A 5 -9.85 7.58 -3.07
N ASP A 6 -10.58 6.55 -3.49
CA ASP A 6 -12.02 6.62 -3.56
C ASP A 6 -12.61 6.68 -2.14
N PRO A 7 -13.46 7.69 -1.83
CA PRO A 7 -13.99 7.85 -0.47
C PRO A 7 -14.78 6.65 0.05
N ALA A 8 -15.55 6.00 -0.81
CA ALA A 8 -16.34 4.82 -0.40
C ALA A 8 -15.43 3.63 -0.10
N LYS A 9 -14.39 3.41 -0.89
CA LYS A 9 -13.39 2.36 -0.64
C LYS A 9 -12.61 2.64 0.62
N ARG A 10 -12.24 3.90 0.86
CA ARG A 10 -11.53 4.30 2.08
C ARG A 10 -12.35 3.94 3.32
N LEU A 11 -13.63 4.33 3.33
CA LEU A 11 -14.53 4.04 4.44
C LEU A 11 -14.69 2.54 4.65
N HIS A 12 -14.95 1.79 3.58
CA HIS A 12 -15.10 0.33 3.65
C HIS A 12 -13.85 -0.35 4.21
N THR A 13 -12.67 0.04 3.74
CA THR A 13 -11.40 -0.51 4.21
C THR A 13 -11.16 -0.19 5.68
N LEU A 14 -11.49 1.04 6.11
CA LEU A 14 -11.36 1.45 7.50
C LEU A 14 -12.30 0.62 8.41
N GLU A 15 -13.55 0.44 8.01
CA GLU A 15 -14.53 -0.32 8.78
C GLU A 15 -14.22 -1.81 8.82
N SER A 16 -13.82 -2.41 7.69
CA SER A 16 -13.63 -3.85 7.57
C SER A 16 -12.25 -4.32 8.00
N ARG A 17 -11.21 -3.48 7.88
CA ARG A 17 -9.82 -3.87 8.12
C ARG A 17 -9.10 -3.01 9.14
N GLY A 18 -9.72 -1.92 9.58
CA GLY A 18 -9.07 -0.98 10.50
C GLY A 18 -7.92 -0.21 9.86
N LEU A 19 -7.90 -0.10 8.53
CA LEU A 19 -6.84 0.58 7.79
C LEU A 19 -7.39 1.80 7.06
N ASP A 20 -6.74 2.95 7.27
CA ASP A 20 -7.03 4.17 6.52
C ASP A 20 -6.08 4.25 5.33
N MET A 21 -6.63 4.17 4.11
CA MET A 21 -5.84 4.19 2.87
C MET A 21 -5.00 5.47 2.72
N ARG A 22 -5.44 6.58 3.33
CA ARG A 22 -4.67 7.83 3.28
C ARG A 22 -3.35 7.76 4.05
N ARG A 23 -3.23 6.83 4.98
CA ARG A 23 -1.99 6.63 5.73
C ARG A 23 -0.89 5.93 4.91
N ALA A 24 -1.12 5.64 3.64
CA ALA A 24 -0.07 5.13 2.75
C ALA A 24 1.14 6.08 2.69
N ASN A 25 0.94 7.40 2.91
CA ASN A 25 2.05 8.34 2.97
C ASN A 25 3.05 8.01 4.08
N GLU A 26 2.60 7.45 5.19
CA GLU A 26 3.48 7.03 6.29
C GLU A 26 4.34 5.83 5.87
N VAL A 27 3.76 4.91 5.09
CA VAL A 27 4.50 3.76 4.56
C VAL A 27 5.58 4.22 3.58
N PHE A 28 5.24 5.13 2.68
CA PHE A 28 6.20 5.69 1.72
C PHE A 28 7.33 6.48 2.39
N ALA A 29 7.06 7.08 3.55
CA ALA A 29 8.06 7.84 4.28
C ALA A 29 9.10 6.96 4.98
N GLY A 30 8.80 5.69 5.20
CA GLY A 30 9.71 4.73 5.83
C GLY A 30 10.31 3.76 4.81
N VAL A 31 10.98 2.73 5.34
CA VAL A 31 11.51 1.66 4.50
C VAL A 31 10.33 0.90 3.87
N HIS A 32 10.35 0.77 2.56
CA HIS A 32 9.29 0.10 1.83
C HIS A 32 9.84 -0.55 0.56
N LEU A 33 9.06 -1.46 -0.01
CA LEU A 33 9.37 -2.14 -1.26
C LEU A 33 8.25 -1.85 -2.24
N THR A 34 8.60 -1.52 -3.49
CA THR A 34 7.62 -1.29 -4.55
C THR A 34 8.00 -2.11 -5.77
N ARG A 35 7.00 -2.74 -6.38
CA ARG A 35 7.16 -3.43 -7.67
C ARG A 35 5.96 -3.17 -8.56
N PRO A 36 6.12 -3.28 -9.89
CA PRO A 36 4.97 -3.19 -10.79
C PRO A 36 3.94 -4.29 -10.49
N ASP A 37 2.67 -3.94 -10.62
CA ASP A 37 1.58 -4.92 -10.60
C ASP A 37 1.20 -5.21 -12.04
N ASP A 38 1.73 -6.28 -12.59
CA ASP A 38 1.53 -6.69 -13.98
C ASP A 38 0.67 -7.95 -14.10
N ARG A 39 -0.08 -8.29 -13.03
CA ARG A 39 -0.97 -9.47 -13.01
C ARG A 39 -2.05 -9.41 -14.09
N PHE A 40 -2.49 -8.19 -14.45
CA PHE A 40 -3.49 -7.93 -15.45
C PHE A 40 -3.10 -6.68 -16.26
N ASP A 41 -3.69 -6.54 -17.44
CA ASP A 41 -3.64 -5.29 -18.18
C ASP A 41 -4.77 -4.39 -17.67
N TYR A 42 -4.41 -3.41 -16.84
CA TYR A 42 -5.38 -2.48 -16.24
C TYR A 42 -5.65 -1.24 -17.10
N GLY A 43 -4.95 -1.10 -18.25
CA GLY A 43 -5.01 0.11 -19.03
C GLY A 43 -4.31 1.31 -18.39
N GLU A 44 -3.61 1.10 -17.28
CA GLU A 44 -2.85 2.11 -16.54
C GLU A 44 -1.72 1.44 -15.77
N PRO A 45 -0.61 2.13 -15.50
CA PRO A 45 0.43 1.59 -14.64
C PRO A 45 -0.10 1.40 -13.22
N ARG A 46 0.15 0.23 -12.62
CA ARG A 46 -0.16 -0.06 -11.22
C ARG A 46 1.07 -0.62 -10.52
N PHE A 47 1.19 -0.29 -9.24
CA PHE A 47 2.29 -0.72 -8.40
C PHE A 47 1.77 -1.32 -7.11
N ILE A 48 2.56 -2.24 -6.56
CA ILE A 48 2.31 -2.84 -5.25
C ILE A 48 3.44 -2.37 -4.34
N THR A 49 3.07 -1.76 -3.21
CA THR A 49 4.01 -1.33 -2.19
C THR A 49 3.72 -2.04 -0.88
N ALA A 50 4.78 -2.52 -0.22
CA ALA A 50 4.71 -3.12 1.10
C ALA A 50 5.61 -2.35 2.05
N GLY A 51 5.17 -2.18 3.30
CA GLY A 51 5.95 -1.50 4.33
C GLY A 51 5.24 -1.49 5.67
N TRP A 52 5.86 -0.81 6.63
CA TRP A 52 5.37 -0.78 8.00
C TRP A 52 4.31 0.30 8.21
N LEU A 53 3.25 -0.08 8.93
CA LEU A 53 2.24 0.84 9.44
C LEU A 53 1.80 0.34 10.82
N ASP A 54 2.02 1.14 11.87
CA ASP A 54 1.68 0.78 13.26
C ASP A 54 2.27 -0.59 13.65
N ALA A 55 3.55 -0.80 13.37
CA ALA A 55 4.32 -2.01 13.70
C ALA A 55 3.82 -3.29 12.99
N ARG A 56 2.99 -3.17 11.95
CA ARG A 56 2.56 -4.29 11.12
C ARG A 56 2.88 -4.01 9.66
N VAL A 57 3.16 -5.07 8.91
CA VAL A 57 3.38 -4.93 7.48
C VAL A 57 2.04 -4.84 6.77
N VAL A 58 1.88 -3.80 5.97
CA VAL A 58 0.74 -3.62 5.08
C VAL A 58 1.20 -3.68 3.63
N VAL A 59 0.27 -3.99 2.76
CA VAL A 59 0.50 -3.97 1.31
C VAL A 59 -0.67 -3.23 0.66
N PHE A 60 -0.34 -2.42 -0.34
CA PHE A 60 -1.36 -1.69 -1.06
C PHE A 60 -0.99 -1.55 -2.53
N VAL A 61 -2.03 -1.43 -3.35
CA VAL A 61 -1.94 -1.20 -4.79
C VAL A 61 -2.26 0.26 -5.06
N TRP A 62 -1.48 0.88 -5.92
CA TRP A 62 -1.68 2.28 -6.27
C TRP A 62 -1.33 2.54 -7.73
N THR A 63 -1.80 3.66 -8.24
CA THR A 63 -1.49 4.14 -9.59
C THR A 63 -1.11 5.62 -9.53
N PRO A 64 -0.12 6.06 -10.32
CA PRO A 64 0.17 7.49 -10.44
C PRO A 64 -1.01 8.24 -11.08
N ARG A 65 -1.35 9.40 -10.53
CA ARG A 65 -2.37 10.32 -11.07
C ARG A 65 -1.80 11.72 -11.03
N GLY A 66 -1.18 12.18 -12.12
CA GLY A 66 -0.46 13.43 -12.13
C GLY A 66 0.65 13.42 -11.08
N SER A 67 0.62 14.39 -10.14
CA SER A 67 1.57 14.46 -9.03
C SER A 67 1.12 13.67 -7.80
N ALA A 68 0.00 12.95 -7.87
CA ALA A 68 -0.57 12.20 -6.76
C ALA A 68 -0.36 10.69 -6.95
N ARG A 69 -0.46 9.95 -5.84
CA ARG A 69 -0.56 8.51 -5.83
C ARG A 69 -1.99 8.14 -5.40
N ARG A 70 -2.73 7.49 -6.30
CA ARG A 70 -4.08 7.04 -5.99
C ARG A 70 -4.02 5.63 -5.43
N ILE A 71 -4.42 5.46 -4.19
CA ILE A 71 -4.46 4.15 -3.54
C ILE A 71 -5.74 3.43 -3.97
N ILE A 72 -5.58 2.20 -4.46
CA ILE A 72 -6.69 1.40 -4.99
C ILE A 72 -7.18 0.42 -3.96
N SER A 73 -6.26 -0.22 -3.22
CA SER A 73 -6.59 -1.18 -2.18
C SER A 73 -5.49 -1.21 -1.13
N MET A 74 -5.82 -1.56 0.11
CA MET A 74 -4.86 -1.69 1.20
C MET A 74 -5.31 -2.82 2.13
N ARG A 75 -4.36 -3.63 2.57
CA ARG A 75 -4.61 -4.71 3.53
C ARG A 75 -3.39 -4.99 4.38
N HIS A 76 -3.59 -5.66 5.50
CA HIS A 76 -2.47 -6.24 6.24
C HIS A 76 -1.90 -7.42 5.46
N CYS A 77 -0.59 -7.63 5.55
CA CYS A 77 0.03 -8.84 5.05
C CYS A 77 -0.38 -10.04 5.90
N HIS A 78 -0.56 -11.20 5.25
CA HIS A 78 -0.65 -12.46 5.97
C HIS A 78 0.70 -12.75 6.64
N GLU A 79 0.70 -13.51 7.73
CA GLU A 79 1.93 -13.76 8.50
C GLU A 79 3.03 -14.39 7.64
N ARG A 80 2.70 -15.36 6.81
CA ARG A 80 3.69 -16.00 5.92
C ARG A 80 4.29 -15.00 4.92
N GLU A 81 3.47 -14.11 4.39
CA GLU A 81 3.90 -13.04 3.50
C GLU A 81 4.79 -12.04 4.24
N ALA A 82 4.37 -11.64 5.43
CA ALA A 82 5.13 -10.71 6.27
C ALA A 82 6.51 -11.28 6.64
N GLN A 83 6.59 -12.57 6.95
CA GLN A 83 7.87 -13.23 7.25
C GLN A 83 8.86 -13.13 6.10
N ARG A 84 8.39 -13.21 4.86
CA ARG A 84 9.25 -13.08 3.68
C ARG A 84 9.69 -11.63 3.44
N LEU A 85 8.84 -10.67 3.80
CA LEU A 85 9.11 -9.25 3.52
C LEU A 85 9.92 -8.55 4.60
N ARG A 86 9.75 -8.93 5.87
CA ARG A 86 10.42 -8.25 7.00
C ARG A 86 11.94 -8.09 6.84
N PRO A 87 12.70 -9.10 6.38
CA PRO A 87 14.14 -8.92 6.20
C PRO A 87 14.50 -7.79 5.23
N HIS A 88 13.65 -7.51 4.26
CA HIS A 88 13.85 -6.45 3.27
C HIS A 88 13.32 -5.09 3.72
N LEU A 89 12.60 -5.05 4.85
CA LEU A 89 11.98 -3.85 5.40
C LEU A 89 12.70 -3.38 6.68
N THR A 90 13.88 -3.87 6.94
CA THR A 90 14.68 -3.52 8.11
C THR A 90 15.69 -2.45 7.74
N GLU A 91 15.76 -1.38 8.52
CA GLU A 91 16.81 -0.37 8.40
C GLU A 91 18.12 -0.92 8.95
N LEU A 92 19.19 -0.66 8.21
CA LEU A 92 20.54 -1.04 8.64
C LEU A 92 21.21 0.09 9.39
#